data_f7d14d2594795fcf9cde934cd002e36e
#
_entry.id   f7d14d2594795fcf9cde934cd002e36e
#
_cell.length_a   1.000
_cell.length_b   1.000
_cell.length_c   1.000
_cell.angle_alpha   90.00
_cell.angle_beta   90.00
_cell.angle_gamma   90.00
#
_symmetry.space_group_name_H-M   'P 1'
#
loop_
_entity.id
_entity.type
_entity.pdbx_description
1 polymer ?
#
loop_
_entity_poly.entity_id
_entity_poly.type
_entity_poly.pdbx_seq_one_letter_code
_entity_poly.pdbx_strand_id
1 'polypeptide(L)' 'STKRLESSRNEVVQAVDELSEIAEDNVNSTRKTYDETQEVVDTFEQLYQGAAQLREIADKLVAGIDYFKIS' A
#
# COMPACT_ATOMS: atom_id res chain seq x y z
N SER A 1 -37.38 32.49 14.95
CA SER A 1 -37.34 32.55 16.40
C SER A 1 -35.97 32.16 16.93
N THR A 2 -35.64 32.59 18.11
CA THR A 2 -34.35 32.30 18.77
C THR A 2 -34.14 30.80 18.94
N LYS A 3 -35.17 30.05 19.30
CA LYS A 3 -35.07 28.61 19.47
C LYS A 3 -34.75 27.88 18.18
N ARG A 4 -35.27 28.36 17.06
CA ARG A 4 -34.99 27.80 15.73
C ARG A 4 -33.54 28.00 15.36
N LEU A 5 -33.03 29.19 15.63
CA LEU A 5 -31.63 29.54 15.36
C LEU A 5 -30.68 28.69 16.21
N GLU A 6 -31.00 28.50 17.49
CA GLU A 6 -30.22 27.66 18.38
C GLU A 6 -30.20 26.21 17.92
N SER A 7 -31.34 25.69 17.50
CA SER A 7 -31.44 24.31 16.99
C SER A 7 -30.63 24.14 15.72
N SER A 8 -30.74 25.09 14.79
CA SER A 8 -29.94 25.07 13.55
C SER A 8 -28.45 25.14 13.83
N ARG A 9 -28.06 26.00 14.78
CA ARG A 9 -26.67 26.13 15.19
C ARG A 9 -26.14 24.81 15.75
N ASN A 10 -26.92 24.15 16.60
CA ASN A 10 -26.51 22.86 17.19
C ASN A 10 -26.35 21.78 16.11
N GLU A 11 -27.23 21.77 15.12
CA GLU A 11 -27.12 20.84 13.98
C GLU A 11 -25.84 21.08 13.17
N VAL A 12 -25.51 22.35 12.95
CA VAL A 12 -24.29 22.70 12.23
C VAL A 12 -23.06 22.30 13.01
N VAL A 13 -23.02 22.57 14.31
CA VAL A 13 -21.90 22.17 15.18
C VAL A 13 -21.73 20.66 15.15
N GLN A 14 -22.82 19.91 15.25
CA GLN A 14 -22.77 18.46 15.21
C GLN A 14 -22.26 17.96 13.85
N ALA A 15 -22.72 18.56 12.76
CA ALA A 15 -22.26 18.20 11.43
C ALA A 15 -20.77 18.47 11.25
N VAL A 16 -20.27 19.58 11.78
CA VAL A 16 -18.85 19.92 11.72
C VAL A 16 -18.03 18.91 12.52
N ASP A 17 -18.50 18.52 13.68
CA ASP A 17 -17.82 17.49 14.50
C ASP A 17 -17.75 16.16 13.75
N GLU A 18 -18.85 15.74 13.13
CA GLU A 18 -18.88 14.51 12.33
C GLU A 18 -17.93 14.60 11.13
N LEU A 19 -17.89 15.74 10.47
CA LEU A 19 -16.96 15.96 9.35
C LEU A 19 -15.50 15.88 9.81
N SER A 20 -15.23 16.42 11.00
CA SER A 20 -13.87 16.35 11.57
C SER A 20 -13.45 14.91 11.84
N GLU A 21 -14.36 14.09 12.37
CA GLU A 21 -14.09 12.66 12.58
C GLU A 21 -13.85 11.93 11.27
N ILE A 22 -14.65 12.20 10.26
CA ILE A 22 -14.49 11.60 8.92
C ILE A 22 -13.15 12.00 8.33
N ALA A 23 -12.77 13.26 8.47
CA ALA A 23 -11.49 13.75 7.97
C ALA A 23 -10.31 13.04 8.66
N GLU A 24 -10.38 12.85 9.98
CA GLU A 24 -9.35 12.11 10.72
C GLU A 24 -9.27 10.67 10.24
N ASP A 25 -10.41 10.01 10.09
CA ASP A 25 -10.46 8.63 9.61
C ASP A 25 -9.87 8.52 8.21
N ASN A 26 -10.15 9.50 7.34
CA ASN A 26 -9.61 9.53 5.99
C ASN A 26 -8.09 9.68 6.00
N VAL A 27 -7.55 10.55 6.85
CA VAL A 27 -6.10 10.72 6.97
C VAL A 27 -5.47 9.42 7.45
N ASN A 28 -6.05 8.77 8.45
CA ASN A 28 -5.53 7.52 8.99
C ASN A 28 -5.60 6.39 7.96
N SER A 29 -6.71 6.30 7.21
CA SER A 29 -6.86 5.32 6.14
C SER A 29 -5.87 5.54 5.00
N THR A 30 -5.65 6.79 4.64
CA THR A 30 -4.67 7.15 3.60
C THR A 30 -3.27 6.76 4.04
N ARG A 31 -2.91 7.01 5.29
CA ARG A 31 -1.61 6.65 5.83
C ARG A 31 -1.42 5.14 5.82
N LYS A 32 -2.44 4.40 6.22
CA LYS A 32 -2.41 2.94 6.19
C LYS A 32 -2.23 2.41 4.77
N THR A 33 -2.95 2.98 3.81
CA THR A 33 -2.83 2.61 2.40
C THR A 33 -1.42 2.90 1.87
N TYR A 34 -0.85 4.03 2.26
CA TYR A 34 0.51 4.36 1.90
C TYR A 34 1.50 3.31 2.41
N ASP A 35 1.37 2.93 3.68
CA ASP A 35 2.25 1.92 4.29
C ASP A 35 2.09 0.57 3.60
N GLU A 36 0.86 0.16 3.31
CA GLU A 36 0.59 -1.08 2.59
C GLU A 36 1.16 -1.05 1.17
N THR A 37 1.10 0.11 0.51
CA THR A 37 1.67 0.29 -0.82
C THR A 37 3.19 0.14 -0.76
N GLN A 38 3.85 0.67 0.26
CA GLN A 38 5.29 0.50 0.43
C GLN A 38 5.66 -0.96 0.63
N GLU A 39 4.87 -1.71 1.38
CA GLU A 39 5.08 -3.16 1.55
C GLU A 39 4.97 -3.90 0.23
N VAL A 40 4.00 -3.52 -0.60
CA VAL A 40 3.83 -4.13 -1.93
C VAL A 40 5.03 -3.82 -2.80
N VAL A 41 5.51 -2.59 -2.79
CA VAL A 41 6.71 -2.20 -3.55
C VAL A 41 7.92 -3.03 -3.10
N ASP A 42 8.11 -3.18 -1.79
CA ASP A 42 9.21 -3.98 -1.24
C ASP A 42 9.10 -5.43 -1.69
N THR A 43 7.89 -5.98 -1.69
CA THR A 43 7.64 -7.35 -2.14
C THR A 43 8.00 -7.50 -3.62
N PHE A 44 7.64 -6.54 -4.46
CA PHE A 44 7.99 -6.55 -5.87
C PHE A 44 9.50 -6.51 -6.07
N GLU A 45 10.22 -5.72 -5.28
CA GLU A 45 11.68 -5.69 -5.35
C GLU A 45 12.27 -7.05 -5.01
N GLN A 46 11.77 -7.70 -3.97
CA GLN A 46 12.23 -9.03 -3.58
C GLN A 46 11.93 -10.07 -4.67
N LEU A 47 10.76 -9.99 -5.29
CA LEU A 47 10.40 -10.87 -6.39
C LEU A 47 11.31 -10.64 -7.59
N TYR A 48 11.61 -9.41 -7.89
CA TYR A 48 12.51 -9.08 -8.99
C TYR A 48 13.91 -9.65 -8.74
N GLN A 49 14.44 -9.47 -7.54
CA GLN A 49 15.73 -10.01 -7.17
C GLN A 49 15.74 -11.54 -7.21
N GLY A 50 14.66 -12.17 -6.71
CA GLY A 50 14.52 -13.62 -6.76
C GLY A 50 14.49 -14.15 -8.18
N ALA A 51 13.77 -13.47 -9.07
CA ALA A 51 13.71 -13.84 -10.48
C ALA A 51 15.08 -13.73 -11.15
N ALA A 52 15.84 -12.67 -10.83
CA ALA A 52 17.19 -12.49 -11.35
C ALA A 52 18.12 -13.61 -10.87
N GLN A 53 18.00 -14.03 -9.61
CA GLN A 53 18.77 -15.14 -9.06
C GLN A 53 18.43 -16.46 -9.75
N LEU A 54 17.13 -16.71 -9.97
CA LEU A 54 16.68 -17.90 -10.69
C LEU A 54 17.23 -17.95 -12.11
N ARG A 55 17.27 -16.82 -12.78
CA ARG A 55 17.81 -16.71 -14.12
C ARG A 55 19.31 -17.03 -14.11
N GLU A 56 20.04 -16.52 -13.14
CA GLU A 56 21.46 -16.81 -12.98
C GLU A 56 21.70 -18.29 -12.75
N ILE A 57 20.91 -18.92 -11.89
CA ILE A 57 21.00 -20.36 -11.62
C ILE A 57 20.69 -21.16 -12.89
N ALA A 58 19.66 -20.78 -13.64
CA ALA A 58 19.29 -21.43 -14.88
C ALA A 58 20.42 -21.35 -15.89
N ASP A 59 21.05 -20.18 -16.02
CA ASP A 59 22.18 -19.99 -16.92
C ASP A 59 23.36 -20.89 -16.53
N LYS A 60 23.63 -21.01 -15.24
CA LYS A 60 24.69 -21.90 -14.73
C LYS A 60 24.38 -23.36 -15.01
N LEU A 61 23.12 -23.76 -14.88
CA LEU A 61 22.68 -25.13 -15.18
C LEU A 61 22.86 -25.44 -16.64
N VAL A 62 22.47 -24.53 -17.53
CA VAL A 62 22.65 -24.71 -18.98
C VAL A 62 24.14 -24.84 -19.30
N ALA A 63 24.96 -23.98 -18.75
CA ALA A 63 26.41 -24.03 -18.95
C ALA A 63 27.00 -25.36 -18.43
N GLY A 64 26.53 -25.85 -17.28
CA GLY A 64 26.96 -27.11 -16.72
C GLY A 64 26.57 -28.31 -17.59
N ILE A 65 25.33 -28.29 -18.11
CA ILE A 65 24.85 -29.34 -19.02
C ILE A 65 25.69 -29.35 -20.31
N ASP A 66 25.95 -28.18 -20.86
CA ASP A 66 26.78 -28.06 -22.06
C ASP A 66 28.18 -28.58 -21.84
N TYR A 67 28.76 -28.29 -20.68
CA TYR A 67 30.07 -28.81 -20.28
C TYR A 67 30.06 -30.32 -20.26
N PHE A 68 29.05 -30.93 -19.65
CA PHE A 68 28.93 -32.39 -19.60
C PHE A 68 28.76 -33.02 -20.98
N LYS A 69 28.06 -32.32 -21.89
CA LYS A 69 27.87 -32.81 -23.25
C LYS A 69 29.16 -32.91 -24.03
N ILE A 70 30.08 -31.97 -23.77
CA ILE A 70 31.33 -31.90 -24.49
C ILE A 70 32.35 -32.87 -23.97
N SER A 71 32.26 -33.15 -22.66
CA SER A 71 33.19 -34.09 -22.03
C SER A 71 32.68 -35.53 -22.08
#